data_e171b0770b7506756efdc68b22219dfa
#
_entry.id   e171b0770b7506756efdc68b22219dfa
#
_cell.length_a   1.000
_cell.length_b   1.000
_cell.length_c   1.000
_cell.angle_alpha   90.00
_cell.angle_beta   90.00
_cell.angle_gamma   90.00
#
_symmetry.space_group_name_H-M   'P 1'
#
loop_
_entity.id
_entity.type
_entity.pdbx_description
1 polymer ?
#
loop_
_entity_poly.entity_id
_entity_poly.type
_entity_poly.pdbx_seq_one_letter_code
_entity_poly.pdbx_strand_id
1 'polypeptide(L)'
;MLEVEWIYREGKEMNSKQLEIYIHIPFCVRKCDYCDFLSMSMDEGTKREYVNALVREIELSKEKMEGRVVTSVFIGGGTPSILQENFITKIMEAVKNNCQLSDDAEITIECNPGTVTESKLSSYKEAGISRISFGLQSANNQELRSIGRIHDFAKFKESYELARKAGFENINVDVMSALPGQTVESYKYTLERVLALEPEHISAYSLIVEDGTPLQERVQEAESKNINILPDEDAEREMYYLTEKMLEEKGYVHYEISNYGKPGFQCRHNIGYWKRVDYLGFGLGAASLYNDSRYSNTEDIDKYISLLLDGKDTDSDFYGDSFIYQDDIWDITEDAISVIEGKIQRLTEKDKKEEFMFLGLRMIDGISKKEFHQAFDRKYDSVYGEVTEKLVQQDRKSTRLNSSHRSQSRMPSSA
;
A
#
# COMPACT_ATOMS: atom_id res chain seq x y z
N MET A 1 18.85 26.63 -9.76
CA MET A 1 18.94 26.23 -8.35
C MET A 1 17.80 26.92 -7.63
N LEU A 2 16.67 26.28 -7.56
CA LEU A 2 15.56 26.68 -6.69
C LEU A 2 15.60 25.66 -5.55
N GLU A 3 16.00 26.12 -4.38
CA GLU A 3 15.93 25.36 -3.14
C GLU A 3 14.47 25.01 -2.88
N VAL A 4 14.13 23.75 -2.98
CA VAL A 4 12.85 23.22 -2.51
C VAL A 4 13.04 23.07 -0.99
N GLU A 5 12.67 24.09 -0.24
CA GLU A 5 12.55 24.01 1.22
C GLU A 5 11.47 22.97 1.55
N TRP A 6 11.92 21.78 1.85
CA TRP A 6 11.11 20.80 2.56
C TRP A 6 10.86 21.34 3.96
N ILE A 7 9.61 21.70 4.26
CA ILE A 7 9.19 22.08 5.60
C ILE A 7 9.22 20.84 6.49
N TYR A 8 10.42 20.39 6.86
CA TYR A 8 10.63 19.56 8.03
C TYR A 8 10.99 20.51 9.17
N ARG A 9 10.01 20.75 10.05
CA ARG A 9 10.29 21.43 11.32
C ARG A 9 11.33 20.63 12.07
N GLU A 10 12.40 21.30 12.46
CA GLU A 10 13.46 20.79 13.33
C GLU A 10 12.87 20.22 14.62
N GLY A 11 13.26 18.99 15.00
CA GLY A 11 12.96 18.56 16.34
C GLY A 11 13.18 17.09 16.62
N LYS A 12 14.02 16.83 17.58
CA LYS A 12 14.42 15.54 18.14
C LYS A 12 13.28 14.67 18.69
N GLU A 13 12.02 15.11 18.68
CA GLU A 13 10.86 14.40 19.27
C GLU A 13 9.83 13.91 18.26
N MET A 14 10.00 14.15 16.94
CA MET A 14 8.93 13.97 15.97
C MET A 14 8.66 12.50 15.58
N ASN A 15 9.66 11.64 15.52
CA ASN A 15 9.47 10.26 15.05
C ASN A 15 8.70 9.36 16.07
N SER A 16 8.80 9.63 17.38
CA SER A 16 8.12 8.82 18.39
C SER A 16 6.62 9.10 18.53
N LYS A 17 6.12 10.17 17.90
CA LYS A 17 4.70 10.58 17.97
C LYS A 17 3.92 10.35 16.68
N GLN A 18 4.59 10.09 15.56
CA GLN A 18 3.92 9.81 14.30
C GLN A 18 3.48 8.35 14.24
N LEU A 19 2.33 8.14 13.64
CA LEU A 19 1.76 6.82 13.39
C LEU A 19 1.12 6.82 12.01
N GLU A 20 1.17 5.69 11.35
CA GLU A 20 0.42 5.44 10.12
C GLU A 20 -0.57 4.29 10.34
N ILE A 21 -1.66 4.29 9.59
CA ILE A 21 -2.67 3.23 9.67
C ILE A 21 -2.82 2.60 8.28
N TYR A 22 -2.65 1.28 8.21
CA TYR A 22 -3.03 0.48 7.06
C TYR A 22 -4.29 -0.31 7.36
N ILE A 23 -5.26 -0.31 6.45
CA ILE A 23 -6.52 -1.03 6.60
C ILE A 23 -6.66 -2.00 5.42
N HIS A 24 -6.63 -3.30 5.73
CA HIS A 24 -6.76 -4.35 4.74
C HIS A 24 -8.21 -4.72 4.47
N ILE A 25 -8.62 -4.65 3.22
CA ILE A 25 -9.93 -5.12 2.75
C ILE A 25 -9.70 -6.32 1.83
N PRO A 26 -9.91 -7.57 2.31
CA PRO A 26 -9.51 -8.77 1.58
C PRO A 26 -10.48 -9.20 0.48
N PHE A 27 -11.29 -8.29 -0.06
CA PHE A 27 -12.34 -8.67 -0.98
C PHE A 27 -12.06 -8.24 -2.42
N CYS A 28 -12.25 -9.18 -3.34
CA CYS A 28 -12.22 -8.94 -4.78
C CYS A 28 -13.47 -9.55 -5.44
N VAL A 29 -13.92 -8.96 -6.54
CA VAL A 29 -14.92 -9.61 -7.42
C VAL A 29 -14.33 -10.89 -8.00
N ARG A 30 -13.06 -10.83 -8.43
CA ARG A 30 -12.27 -11.93 -8.94
C ARG A 30 -10.79 -11.63 -8.68
N LYS A 31 -10.03 -12.65 -8.23
CA LYS A 31 -8.57 -12.54 -8.08
C LYS A 31 -7.91 -12.54 -9.47
N CYS A 32 -7.01 -11.58 -9.70
CA CYS A 32 -6.24 -11.49 -10.95
C CYS A 32 -5.20 -12.61 -11.02
N ASP A 33 -4.80 -12.99 -12.24
CA ASP A 33 -3.93 -14.15 -12.45
C ASP A 33 -2.51 -13.97 -11.89
N TYR A 34 -2.07 -12.73 -11.66
CA TYR A 34 -0.74 -12.39 -11.14
C TYR A 34 -0.73 -12.08 -9.64
N CYS A 35 -1.91 -11.95 -9.01
CA CYS A 35 -2.04 -11.34 -7.68
C CYS A 35 -1.73 -12.34 -6.57
N ASP A 36 -0.76 -12.00 -5.71
CA ASP A 36 -0.41 -12.75 -4.50
C ASP A 36 -1.06 -12.18 -3.22
N PHE A 37 -1.73 -11.04 -3.31
CA PHE A 37 -2.37 -10.42 -2.15
C PHE A 37 -3.42 -11.34 -1.52
N LEU A 38 -3.50 -11.28 -0.18
CA LEU A 38 -4.56 -11.95 0.55
C LEU A 38 -5.91 -11.36 0.17
N SER A 39 -6.58 -12.03 -0.76
CA SER A 39 -7.86 -11.55 -1.27
C SER A 39 -8.75 -12.70 -1.73
N MET A 40 -10.06 -12.53 -1.54
CA MET A 40 -11.05 -13.56 -1.79
C MET A 40 -12.38 -12.96 -2.26
N SER A 41 -13.23 -13.79 -2.86
CA SER A 41 -14.61 -13.40 -3.20
C SER A 41 -15.54 -13.92 -2.12
N MET A 42 -16.33 -13.05 -1.50
CA MET A 42 -17.27 -13.36 -0.43
C MET A 42 -18.64 -12.71 -0.69
N ASP A 43 -19.67 -13.24 -0.06
CA ASP A 43 -21.01 -12.66 -0.07
C ASP A 43 -21.10 -11.37 0.78
N GLU A 44 -22.21 -10.66 0.66
CA GLU A 44 -22.42 -9.39 1.34
C GLU A 44 -22.60 -9.54 2.87
N GLY A 45 -23.07 -10.72 3.34
CA GLY A 45 -23.17 -11.03 4.75
C GLY A 45 -21.78 -11.09 5.40
N THR A 46 -20.90 -11.91 4.85
CA THR A 46 -19.50 -12.03 5.30
C THR A 46 -18.75 -10.70 5.25
N LYS A 47 -18.96 -9.90 4.19
CA LYS A 47 -18.37 -8.55 4.11
C LYS A 47 -18.84 -7.64 5.23
N ARG A 48 -20.11 -7.70 5.61
CA ARG A 48 -20.69 -6.93 6.72
C ARG A 48 -20.10 -7.34 8.05
N GLU A 49 -20.04 -8.64 8.32
CA GLU A 49 -19.45 -9.18 9.55
C GLU A 49 -17.97 -8.80 9.64
N TYR A 50 -17.24 -8.94 8.55
CA TYR A 50 -15.85 -8.51 8.50
C TYR A 50 -15.66 -7.03 8.83
N VAL A 51 -16.48 -6.14 8.24
CA VAL A 51 -16.40 -4.70 8.53
C VAL A 51 -16.75 -4.40 9.99
N ASN A 52 -17.71 -5.12 10.57
CA ASN A 52 -18.03 -4.99 11.99
C ASN A 52 -16.86 -5.43 12.87
N ALA A 53 -16.22 -6.55 12.54
CA ALA A 53 -15.03 -7.04 13.22
C ALA A 53 -13.86 -6.04 13.09
N LEU A 54 -13.61 -5.52 11.89
CA LEU A 54 -12.56 -4.52 11.65
C LEU A 54 -12.78 -3.22 12.45
N VAL A 55 -14.01 -2.73 12.52
CA VAL A 55 -14.36 -1.58 13.37
C VAL A 55 -14.05 -1.89 14.82
N ARG A 56 -14.40 -3.10 15.29
CA ARG A 56 -14.13 -3.52 16.67
C ARG A 56 -12.62 -3.62 16.95
N GLU A 57 -11.84 -4.13 16.03
CA GLU A 57 -10.38 -4.16 16.14
C GLU A 57 -9.80 -2.75 16.31
N ILE A 58 -10.24 -1.80 15.50
CA ILE A 58 -9.81 -0.39 15.60
C ILE A 58 -10.16 0.20 16.96
N GLU A 59 -11.38 -0.03 17.46
CA GLU A 59 -11.83 0.43 18.78
C GLU A 59 -10.96 -0.14 19.91
N LEU A 60 -10.70 -1.45 19.88
CA LEU A 60 -9.89 -2.14 20.89
C LEU A 60 -8.41 -1.73 20.86
N SER A 61 -7.94 -1.22 19.72
CA SER A 61 -6.56 -0.77 19.55
C SER A 61 -6.35 0.70 19.95
N LYS A 62 -7.33 1.37 20.54
CA LYS A 62 -7.28 2.79 20.93
C LYS A 62 -6.05 3.12 21.77
N GLU A 63 -5.70 2.30 22.75
CA GLU A 63 -4.56 2.53 23.64
C GLU A 63 -3.22 2.55 22.89
N LYS A 64 -3.09 1.75 21.80
CA LYS A 64 -1.90 1.77 20.94
C LYS A 64 -1.76 3.09 20.16
N MET A 65 -2.85 3.79 19.92
CA MET A 65 -2.89 5.06 19.20
C MET A 65 -2.82 6.28 20.12
N GLU A 66 -3.01 6.10 21.43
CA GLU A 66 -3.01 7.20 22.40
C GLU A 66 -1.67 7.93 22.46
N GLY A 67 -1.72 9.26 22.46
CA GLY A 67 -0.53 10.14 22.50
C GLY A 67 0.25 10.20 21.18
N ARG A 68 -0.24 9.56 20.12
CA ARG A 68 0.33 9.58 18.76
C ARG A 68 -0.55 10.39 17.80
N VAL A 69 0.07 10.93 16.76
CA VAL A 69 -0.63 11.64 15.68
C VAL A 69 -0.57 10.79 14.42
N VAL A 70 -1.73 10.40 13.92
CA VAL A 70 -1.85 9.63 12.67
C VAL A 70 -1.69 10.58 11.47
N THR A 71 -0.64 10.36 10.69
CA THR A 71 -0.26 11.21 9.55
C THR A 71 -0.77 10.67 8.22
N SER A 72 -1.06 9.37 8.15
CA SER A 72 -1.68 8.76 6.97
C SER A 72 -2.58 7.57 7.34
N VAL A 73 -3.61 7.35 6.51
CA VAL A 73 -4.47 6.17 6.52
C VAL A 73 -4.52 5.62 5.10
N PHE A 74 -4.18 4.35 4.92
CA PHE A 74 -4.22 3.70 3.62
C PHE A 74 -5.19 2.50 3.66
N ILE A 75 -6.27 2.58 2.88
CA ILE A 75 -7.28 1.52 2.76
C ILE A 75 -7.01 0.76 1.47
N GLY A 76 -6.44 -0.45 1.59
CA GLY A 76 -5.95 -1.23 0.46
C GLY A 76 -6.22 -2.73 0.57
N GLY A 77 -5.46 -3.51 -0.19
CA GLY A 77 -5.45 -4.97 -0.18
C GLY A 77 -6.07 -5.63 -1.40
N GLY A 78 -7.28 -6.16 -1.29
CA GLY A 78 -8.01 -6.71 -2.43
C GLY A 78 -8.57 -5.59 -3.32
N THR A 79 -9.76 -5.14 -3.00
CA THR A 79 -10.43 -4.04 -3.71
C THR A 79 -11.39 -3.32 -2.76
N PRO A 80 -10.94 -2.36 -1.97
CA PRO A 80 -11.78 -1.66 -1.01
C PRO A 80 -13.04 -1.05 -1.64
N SER A 81 -12.94 -0.59 -2.86
CA SER A 81 -14.04 0.07 -3.59
C SER A 81 -15.18 -0.87 -4.01
N ILE A 82 -15.09 -2.19 -3.81
CA ILE A 82 -16.26 -3.08 -3.98
C ILE A 82 -17.21 -3.02 -2.80
N LEU A 83 -16.74 -2.61 -1.63
CA LEU A 83 -17.59 -2.45 -0.46
C LEU A 83 -18.68 -1.42 -0.73
N GLN A 84 -19.80 -1.56 -0.02
CA GLN A 84 -20.85 -0.54 0.00
C GLN A 84 -20.29 0.75 0.62
N GLU A 85 -20.79 1.89 0.18
CA GLU A 85 -20.27 3.21 0.62
C GLU A 85 -20.34 3.43 2.13
N ASN A 86 -21.41 2.97 2.78
CA ASN A 86 -21.59 3.07 4.22
C ASN A 86 -20.52 2.28 5.03
N PHE A 87 -19.95 1.23 4.47
CA PHE A 87 -18.88 0.48 5.15
C PHE A 87 -17.59 1.27 5.23
N ILE A 88 -17.20 1.97 4.17
CA ILE A 88 -16.01 2.83 4.19
C ILE A 88 -16.22 4.00 5.16
N THR A 89 -17.40 4.60 5.17
CA THR A 89 -17.77 5.66 6.13
C THR A 89 -17.62 5.15 7.57
N LYS A 90 -18.18 3.97 7.87
CA LYS A 90 -18.12 3.36 9.20
C LYS A 90 -16.68 3.08 9.66
N ILE A 91 -15.84 2.56 8.78
CA ILE A 91 -14.41 2.34 9.07
C ILE A 91 -13.72 3.67 9.39
N MET A 92 -13.95 4.71 8.58
CA MET A 92 -13.34 6.02 8.80
C MET A 92 -13.85 6.72 10.06
N GLU A 93 -15.11 6.52 10.43
CA GLU A 93 -15.65 6.98 11.71
C GLU A 93 -14.97 6.29 12.89
N ALA A 94 -14.77 4.98 12.83
CA ALA A 94 -14.02 4.25 13.86
C ALA A 94 -12.59 4.79 14.00
N VAL A 95 -11.87 5.03 12.89
CA VAL A 95 -10.54 5.62 12.92
C VAL A 95 -10.58 7.01 13.59
N LYS A 96 -11.46 7.91 13.14
CA LYS A 96 -11.56 9.29 13.65
C LYS A 96 -11.91 9.35 15.15
N ASN A 97 -12.71 8.41 15.62
CA ASN A 97 -13.16 8.40 17.02
C ASN A 97 -12.11 7.80 17.97
N ASN A 98 -11.14 7.04 17.46
CA ASN A 98 -10.19 6.31 18.30
C ASN A 98 -8.74 6.79 18.18
N CYS A 99 -8.42 7.71 17.27
CA CYS A 99 -7.07 8.27 17.13
C CYS A 99 -7.09 9.78 16.89
N GLN A 100 -5.95 10.41 17.11
CA GLN A 100 -5.72 11.79 16.71
C GLN A 100 -5.20 11.82 15.27
N LEU A 101 -6.06 12.15 14.30
CA LEU A 101 -5.64 12.43 12.94
C LEU A 101 -4.95 13.80 12.85
N SER A 102 -3.87 13.89 12.06
CA SER A 102 -3.32 15.18 11.66
C SER A 102 -4.33 15.94 10.79
N ASP A 103 -4.37 17.26 10.90
CA ASP A 103 -5.26 18.11 10.08
C ASP A 103 -4.99 17.96 8.58
N ASP A 104 -3.77 17.57 8.21
CA ASP A 104 -3.31 17.33 6.84
C ASP A 104 -3.08 15.84 6.55
N ALA A 105 -3.66 14.92 7.33
CA ALA A 105 -3.48 13.48 7.14
C ALA A 105 -3.82 13.05 5.69
N GLU A 106 -2.92 12.27 5.08
CA GLU A 106 -3.20 11.64 3.78
C GLU A 106 -4.09 10.41 3.99
N ILE A 107 -5.29 10.43 3.44
CA ILE A 107 -6.22 9.31 3.52
C ILE A 107 -6.45 8.75 2.11
N THR A 108 -5.90 7.58 1.86
CA THR A 108 -5.92 6.90 0.55
C THR A 108 -6.92 5.75 0.55
N ILE A 109 -7.62 5.58 -0.56
CA ILE A 109 -8.40 4.37 -0.87
C ILE A 109 -8.00 3.79 -2.23
N GLU A 110 -7.78 2.47 -2.28
CA GLU A 110 -7.58 1.75 -3.54
C GLU A 110 -8.91 1.46 -4.22
N CYS A 111 -8.95 1.72 -5.52
CA CYS A 111 -10.13 1.53 -6.35
C CYS A 111 -9.79 0.73 -7.61
N ASN A 112 -10.62 -0.25 -7.92
CA ASN A 112 -10.56 -0.88 -9.25
C ASN A 112 -11.51 -0.15 -10.23
N PRO A 113 -11.10 0.00 -11.49
CA PRO A 113 -11.97 0.56 -12.52
C PRO A 113 -13.33 -0.15 -12.59
N GLY A 114 -14.41 0.63 -12.63
CA GLY A 114 -15.78 0.14 -12.70
C GLY A 114 -16.42 -0.22 -11.35
N THR A 115 -15.72 -0.05 -10.22
CA THR A 115 -16.27 -0.30 -8.88
C THR A 115 -16.73 0.97 -8.16
N VAL A 116 -16.39 2.14 -8.70
CA VAL A 116 -16.79 3.44 -8.16
C VAL A 116 -18.03 4.00 -8.87
N THR A 117 -18.84 4.70 -8.11
CA THR A 117 -20.03 5.46 -8.57
C THR A 117 -19.95 6.88 -8.05
N GLU A 118 -20.76 7.81 -8.59
CA GLU A 118 -20.84 9.18 -8.09
C GLU A 118 -21.20 9.21 -6.58
N SER A 119 -22.13 8.36 -6.13
CA SER A 119 -22.52 8.24 -4.72
C SER A 119 -21.36 7.80 -3.85
N LYS A 120 -20.63 6.72 -4.23
CA LYS A 120 -19.46 6.26 -3.48
C LYS A 120 -18.40 7.33 -3.38
N LEU A 121 -18.08 8.00 -4.48
CA LEU A 121 -17.04 9.03 -4.50
C LEU A 121 -17.41 10.24 -3.64
N SER A 122 -18.71 10.64 -3.61
CA SER A 122 -19.19 11.66 -2.68
C SER A 122 -19.03 11.23 -1.23
N SER A 123 -19.47 10.00 -0.91
CA SER A 123 -19.33 9.43 0.43
C SER A 123 -17.86 9.33 0.88
N TYR A 124 -16.94 8.97 -0.02
CA TYR A 124 -15.51 8.94 0.28
C TYR A 124 -14.97 10.33 0.63
N LYS A 125 -15.37 11.37 -0.12
CA LYS A 125 -15.00 12.76 0.20
C LYS A 125 -15.52 13.18 1.57
N GLU A 126 -16.78 12.89 1.87
CA GLU A 126 -17.42 13.18 3.16
C GLU A 126 -16.74 12.43 4.31
N ALA A 127 -16.31 11.18 4.07
CA ALA A 127 -15.52 10.41 5.01
C ALA A 127 -14.10 10.94 5.22
N GLY A 128 -13.66 11.93 4.40
CA GLY A 128 -12.35 12.59 4.51
C GLY A 128 -11.26 11.94 3.67
N ILE A 129 -11.59 11.03 2.76
CA ILE A 129 -10.62 10.46 1.83
C ILE A 129 -10.10 11.57 0.92
N SER A 130 -8.77 11.76 0.91
CA SER A 130 -8.10 12.82 0.17
C SER A 130 -7.40 12.34 -1.10
N ARG A 131 -7.09 11.02 -1.19
CA ARG A 131 -6.36 10.42 -2.30
C ARG A 131 -7.05 9.14 -2.80
N ILE A 132 -7.11 8.95 -4.11
CA ILE A 132 -7.58 7.71 -4.75
C ILE A 132 -6.41 7.07 -5.50
N SER A 133 -6.27 5.74 -5.38
CA SER A 133 -5.36 4.94 -6.20
C SER A 133 -6.16 4.02 -7.13
N PHE A 134 -5.97 4.17 -8.45
CA PHE A 134 -6.61 3.31 -9.44
C PHE A 134 -5.67 2.26 -10.00
N GLY A 135 -6.01 0.98 -9.84
CA GLY A 135 -5.29 -0.13 -10.45
C GLY A 135 -5.62 -0.30 -11.94
N LEU A 136 -5.02 0.50 -12.81
CA LEU A 136 -5.20 0.39 -14.27
C LEU A 136 -4.41 -0.78 -14.85
N GLN A 137 -3.12 -0.83 -14.58
CA GLN A 137 -2.08 -1.76 -15.02
C GLN A 137 -1.64 -1.55 -16.48
N SER A 138 -2.55 -1.44 -17.45
CA SER A 138 -2.25 -1.16 -18.86
C SER A 138 -3.40 -0.43 -19.56
N ALA A 139 -3.10 0.39 -20.54
CA ALA A 139 -4.08 0.94 -21.48
C ALA A 139 -4.40 0.01 -22.66
N ASN A 140 -3.68 -1.09 -22.79
CA ASN A 140 -3.91 -2.12 -23.80
C ASN A 140 -4.84 -3.21 -23.25
N ASN A 141 -6.03 -3.34 -23.84
CA ASN A 141 -7.02 -4.29 -23.39
C ASN A 141 -6.61 -5.77 -23.56
N GLN A 142 -5.64 -6.08 -24.44
CA GLN A 142 -5.12 -7.44 -24.57
C GLN A 142 -4.20 -7.77 -23.40
N GLU A 143 -3.34 -6.84 -23.00
CA GLU A 143 -2.48 -6.95 -21.83
C GLU A 143 -3.31 -7.09 -20.54
N LEU A 144 -4.38 -6.28 -20.38
CA LEU A 144 -5.32 -6.43 -19.23
C LEU A 144 -5.92 -7.83 -19.17
N ARG A 145 -6.38 -8.36 -20.29
CA ARG A 145 -6.93 -9.74 -20.34
C ARG A 145 -5.86 -10.78 -20.04
N SER A 146 -4.61 -10.56 -20.47
CA SER A 146 -3.52 -11.51 -20.24
C SER A 146 -3.15 -11.71 -18.77
N ILE A 147 -3.54 -10.77 -17.90
CA ILE A 147 -3.32 -10.83 -16.45
C ILE A 147 -4.61 -11.01 -15.65
N GLY A 148 -5.71 -11.37 -16.31
CA GLY A 148 -6.99 -11.66 -15.66
C GLY A 148 -7.78 -10.44 -15.18
N ARG A 149 -7.46 -9.21 -15.67
CA ARG A 149 -8.25 -8.01 -15.33
C ARG A 149 -9.61 -8.05 -16.01
N ILE A 150 -10.65 -7.64 -15.27
CA ILE A 150 -12.06 -7.67 -15.73
C ILE A 150 -12.51 -6.34 -16.37
N HIS A 151 -11.75 -5.26 -16.17
CA HIS A 151 -12.02 -3.96 -16.77
C HIS A 151 -11.20 -3.76 -18.05
N ASP A 152 -11.60 -2.79 -18.83
CA ASP A 152 -10.85 -2.26 -19.97
C ASP A 152 -10.46 -0.79 -19.73
N PHE A 153 -9.67 -0.22 -20.65
CA PHE A 153 -9.21 1.16 -20.55
C PHE A 153 -10.37 2.17 -20.61
N ALA A 154 -11.45 1.87 -21.33
CA ALA A 154 -12.61 2.76 -21.39
C ALA A 154 -13.30 2.87 -20.02
N LYS A 155 -13.42 1.74 -19.31
CA LYS A 155 -13.99 1.69 -17.96
C LYS A 155 -13.11 2.37 -16.91
N PHE A 156 -11.78 2.25 -17.07
CA PHE A 156 -10.86 3.02 -16.26
C PHE A 156 -11.04 4.53 -16.45
N LYS A 157 -11.08 4.99 -17.73
CA LYS A 157 -11.24 6.40 -18.04
C LYS A 157 -12.55 6.97 -17.46
N GLU A 158 -13.65 6.23 -17.59
CA GLU A 158 -14.93 6.59 -16.95
C GLU A 158 -14.77 6.77 -15.43
N SER A 159 -14.14 5.80 -14.76
CA SER A 159 -13.93 5.85 -13.30
C SER A 159 -13.04 7.02 -12.89
N TYR A 160 -12.00 7.31 -13.65
CA TYR A 160 -11.09 8.43 -13.45
C TYR A 160 -11.83 9.78 -13.60
N GLU A 161 -12.61 9.95 -14.65
CA GLU A 161 -13.39 11.15 -14.91
C GLU A 161 -14.46 11.38 -13.82
N LEU A 162 -15.11 10.31 -13.32
CA LEU A 162 -16.00 10.37 -12.19
C LEU A 162 -15.31 10.87 -10.92
N ALA A 163 -14.10 10.37 -10.62
CA ALA A 163 -13.32 10.81 -9.47
C ALA A 163 -12.93 12.31 -9.60
N ARG A 164 -12.50 12.76 -10.77
CA ARG A 164 -12.25 14.18 -11.04
C ARG A 164 -13.52 15.04 -10.84
N LYS A 165 -14.65 14.61 -11.37
CA LYS A 165 -15.93 15.29 -11.21
C LYS A 165 -16.37 15.38 -9.75
N ALA A 166 -16.05 14.36 -8.94
CA ALA A 166 -16.30 14.36 -7.49
C ALA A 166 -15.31 15.25 -6.70
N GLY A 167 -14.34 15.90 -7.36
CA GLY A 167 -13.40 16.84 -6.75
C GLY A 167 -12.17 16.18 -6.12
N PHE A 168 -11.78 14.99 -6.57
CA PHE A 168 -10.49 14.41 -6.17
C PHE A 168 -9.36 15.06 -6.98
N GLU A 169 -8.44 15.73 -6.27
CA GLU A 169 -7.28 16.43 -6.83
C GLU A 169 -5.98 15.64 -6.66
N ASN A 170 -6.00 14.55 -5.90
CA ASN A 170 -4.86 13.64 -5.73
C ASN A 170 -5.28 12.23 -6.18
N ILE A 171 -4.93 11.90 -7.41
CA ILE A 171 -5.24 10.59 -8.01
C ILE A 171 -3.94 9.91 -8.44
N ASN A 172 -3.76 8.70 -7.94
CA ASN A 172 -2.73 7.79 -8.40
C ASN A 172 -3.28 6.85 -9.48
N VAL A 173 -2.43 6.50 -10.42
CA VAL A 173 -2.69 5.45 -11.43
C VAL A 173 -1.55 4.44 -11.40
N ASP A 174 -1.89 3.17 -11.14
CA ASP A 174 -0.93 2.08 -11.18
C ASP A 174 -0.79 1.57 -12.62
N VAL A 175 0.44 1.43 -13.09
CA VAL A 175 0.80 0.83 -14.37
C VAL A 175 1.86 -0.25 -14.18
N MET A 176 1.76 -1.31 -14.97
CA MET A 176 2.70 -2.43 -14.91
C MET A 176 3.47 -2.56 -16.22
N SER A 177 4.79 -2.69 -16.11
CA SER A 177 5.66 -3.13 -17.19
C SER A 177 5.88 -4.65 -17.17
N ALA A 178 6.48 -5.18 -18.20
CA ALA A 178 6.82 -6.59 -18.37
C ALA A 178 5.62 -7.56 -18.33
N LEU A 179 4.44 -7.12 -18.74
CA LEU A 179 3.25 -7.97 -18.84
C LEU A 179 3.41 -9.03 -19.97
N PRO A 180 2.71 -10.18 -19.87
CA PRO A 180 2.74 -11.20 -20.92
C PRO A 180 2.37 -10.64 -22.29
N GLY A 181 3.29 -10.78 -23.25
CA GLY A 181 3.14 -10.28 -24.62
C GLY A 181 3.30 -8.76 -24.78
N GLN A 182 3.66 -8.03 -23.71
CA GLN A 182 3.91 -6.59 -23.78
C GLN A 182 5.22 -6.29 -24.52
N THR A 183 5.23 -5.23 -25.32
CA THR A 183 6.43 -4.69 -25.95
C THR A 183 6.73 -3.29 -25.43
N VAL A 184 7.93 -2.79 -25.69
CA VAL A 184 8.30 -1.41 -25.31
C VAL A 184 7.33 -0.39 -25.91
N GLU A 185 6.90 -0.60 -27.16
CA GLU A 185 5.95 0.28 -27.85
C GLU A 185 4.56 0.24 -27.22
N SER A 186 4.06 -0.94 -26.82
CA SER A 186 2.74 -1.06 -26.18
C SER A 186 2.75 -0.51 -24.75
N TYR A 187 3.87 -0.65 -24.04
CA TYR A 187 4.05 -0.02 -22.75
C TYR A 187 4.15 1.51 -22.86
N LYS A 188 4.91 2.01 -23.86
CA LYS A 188 4.95 3.44 -24.17
C LYS A 188 3.56 4.01 -24.46
N TYR A 189 2.76 3.30 -25.26
CA TYR A 189 1.38 3.68 -25.50
C TYR A 189 0.58 3.80 -24.19
N THR A 190 0.76 2.87 -23.25
CA THR A 190 0.12 2.94 -21.92
C THR A 190 0.52 4.21 -21.18
N LEU A 191 1.82 4.53 -21.10
CA LEU A 191 2.31 5.75 -20.47
C LEU A 191 1.74 7.02 -21.12
N GLU A 192 1.72 7.09 -22.46
CA GLU A 192 1.15 8.22 -23.20
C GLU A 192 -0.34 8.43 -22.87
N ARG A 193 -1.11 7.34 -22.77
CA ARG A 193 -2.52 7.39 -22.43
C ARG A 193 -2.78 7.83 -20.99
N VAL A 194 -1.95 7.39 -20.06
CA VAL A 194 -2.05 7.80 -18.64
C VAL A 194 -1.63 9.26 -18.47
N LEU A 195 -0.51 9.66 -19.07
CA LEU A 195 -0.01 11.04 -19.02
C LEU A 195 -0.99 12.05 -19.62
N ALA A 196 -1.78 11.65 -20.63
CA ALA A 196 -2.82 12.50 -21.22
C ALA A 196 -4.01 12.78 -20.24
N LEU A 197 -4.13 12.03 -19.15
CA LEU A 197 -5.11 12.26 -18.09
C LEU A 197 -4.57 13.15 -16.96
N GLU A 198 -3.27 13.44 -16.98
CA GLU A 198 -2.57 14.31 -16.04
C GLU A 198 -2.77 13.94 -14.55
N PRO A 199 -2.67 12.65 -14.12
CA PRO A 199 -2.77 12.32 -12.71
C PRO A 199 -1.69 13.03 -11.90
N GLU A 200 -1.87 13.13 -10.59
CA GLU A 200 -0.87 13.73 -9.70
C GLU A 200 0.23 12.74 -9.33
N HIS A 201 -0.09 11.44 -9.42
CA HIS A 201 0.82 10.38 -9.03
C HIS A 201 0.70 9.19 -9.99
N ILE A 202 1.81 8.51 -10.23
CA ILE A 202 1.87 7.28 -11.04
C ILE A 202 2.75 6.28 -10.29
N SER A 203 2.19 5.10 -10.01
CA SER A 203 2.95 3.93 -9.57
C SER A 203 3.27 3.09 -10.80
N ALA A 204 4.55 2.99 -11.15
CA ALA A 204 5.02 2.24 -12.32
C ALA A 204 6.00 1.15 -11.86
N TYR A 205 5.55 -0.09 -11.89
CA TYR A 205 6.34 -1.23 -11.41
C TYR A 205 6.34 -2.38 -12.42
N SER A 206 7.41 -3.17 -12.37
CA SER A 206 7.54 -4.35 -13.22
C SER A 206 6.74 -5.51 -12.64
N LEU A 207 6.13 -6.31 -13.50
CA LEU A 207 5.47 -7.55 -13.12
C LEU A 207 6.47 -8.49 -12.44
N ILE A 208 6.11 -8.95 -11.24
CA ILE A 208 6.78 -10.06 -10.58
C ILE A 208 5.88 -11.28 -10.71
N VAL A 209 6.44 -12.39 -11.17
CA VAL A 209 5.71 -13.66 -11.23
C VAL A 209 5.82 -14.34 -9.88
N GLU A 210 4.76 -14.22 -9.09
CA GLU A 210 4.73 -14.76 -7.73
C GLU A 210 4.38 -16.24 -7.72
N ASP A 211 4.98 -16.96 -6.76
CA ASP A 211 4.76 -18.39 -6.58
C ASP A 211 3.29 -18.72 -6.23
N GLY A 212 2.74 -19.77 -6.80
CA GLY A 212 1.36 -20.22 -6.55
C GLY A 212 0.29 -19.42 -7.28
N THR A 213 0.66 -18.50 -8.16
CA THR A 213 -0.30 -17.74 -8.99
C THR A 213 -0.62 -18.48 -10.30
N PRO A 214 -1.84 -18.30 -10.86
CA PRO A 214 -2.16 -18.84 -12.20
C PRO A 214 -1.21 -18.34 -13.30
N LEU A 215 -0.64 -17.14 -13.13
CA LEU A 215 0.34 -16.60 -14.06
C LEU A 215 1.64 -17.41 -14.03
N GLN A 216 2.13 -17.79 -12.85
CA GLN A 216 3.32 -18.63 -12.72
C GLN A 216 3.15 -19.96 -13.45
N GLU A 217 2.00 -20.63 -13.26
CA GLU A 217 1.71 -21.89 -13.95
C GLU A 217 1.77 -21.72 -15.48
N ARG A 218 1.21 -20.62 -16.01
CA ARG A 218 1.23 -20.31 -17.44
C ARG A 218 2.64 -20.00 -17.96
N VAL A 219 3.45 -19.30 -17.19
CA VAL A 219 4.86 -19.02 -17.55
C VAL A 219 5.65 -20.32 -17.61
N GLN A 220 5.53 -21.18 -16.60
CA GLN A 220 6.21 -22.47 -16.54
C GLN A 220 5.78 -23.41 -17.68
N GLU A 221 4.49 -23.45 -18.00
CA GLU A 221 3.98 -24.24 -19.12
C GLU A 221 4.56 -23.73 -20.47
N ALA A 222 4.63 -22.42 -20.69
CA ALA A 222 5.21 -21.84 -21.89
C ALA A 222 6.71 -22.13 -21.99
N GLU A 223 7.46 -21.95 -20.91
CA GLU A 223 8.89 -22.26 -20.83
C GLU A 223 9.19 -23.74 -21.16
N SER A 224 8.34 -24.66 -20.66
CA SER A 224 8.46 -26.10 -20.98
C SER A 224 8.36 -26.41 -22.49
N LYS A 225 7.73 -25.50 -23.23
CA LYS A 225 7.56 -25.57 -24.69
C LYS A 225 8.58 -24.70 -25.44
N ASN A 226 9.58 -24.15 -24.75
CA ASN A 226 10.54 -23.16 -25.25
C ASN A 226 9.87 -21.89 -25.82
N ILE A 227 8.76 -21.47 -25.21
CA ILE A 227 8.06 -20.22 -25.55
C ILE A 227 8.27 -19.24 -24.40
N ASN A 228 8.82 -18.07 -24.69
CA ASN A 228 8.86 -16.98 -23.73
C ASN A 228 7.63 -16.09 -23.94
N ILE A 229 6.78 -15.98 -22.91
CA ILE A 229 5.59 -15.12 -22.94
C ILE A 229 5.80 -13.78 -22.26
N LEU A 230 6.91 -13.60 -21.55
CA LEU A 230 7.28 -12.35 -20.91
C LEU A 230 8.32 -11.61 -21.77
N PRO A 231 8.41 -10.28 -21.69
CA PRO A 231 9.53 -9.54 -22.25
C PRO A 231 10.87 -10.03 -21.68
N ASP A 232 11.93 -9.89 -22.44
CA ASP A 232 13.28 -10.17 -21.98
C ASP A 232 13.81 -9.04 -21.07
N GLU A 233 14.96 -9.31 -20.41
CA GLU A 233 15.56 -8.35 -19.47
C GLU A 233 15.95 -7.02 -20.14
N ASP A 234 16.30 -7.04 -21.44
CA ASP A 234 16.66 -5.82 -22.15
C ASP A 234 15.42 -4.96 -22.42
N ALA A 235 14.32 -5.57 -22.85
CA ALA A 235 13.04 -4.88 -23.03
C ALA A 235 12.49 -4.35 -21.69
N GLU A 236 12.57 -5.12 -20.59
CA GLU A 236 12.17 -4.68 -19.27
C GLU A 236 12.98 -3.46 -18.80
N ARG A 237 14.29 -3.50 -18.99
CA ARG A 237 15.21 -2.39 -18.69
C ARG A 237 14.87 -1.15 -19.52
N GLU A 238 14.57 -1.33 -20.81
CA GLU A 238 14.17 -0.23 -21.69
C GLU A 238 12.84 0.40 -21.24
N MET A 239 11.85 -0.41 -20.83
CA MET A 239 10.60 0.08 -20.26
C MET A 239 10.83 0.90 -18.99
N TYR A 240 11.75 0.47 -18.12
CA TYR A 240 12.11 1.21 -16.91
C TYR A 240 12.67 2.60 -17.23
N TYR A 241 13.69 2.67 -18.10
CA TYR A 241 14.27 3.96 -18.48
C TYR A 241 13.29 4.85 -19.28
N LEU A 242 12.43 4.23 -20.07
CA LEU A 242 11.37 4.94 -20.79
C LEU A 242 10.40 5.60 -19.81
N THR A 243 10.03 4.89 -18.73
CA THR A 243 9.17 5.42 -17.67
C THR A 243 9.81 6.64 -17.02
N GLU A 244 11.05 6.49 -16.53
CA GLU A 244 11.80 7.59 -15.91
C GLU A 244 11.81 8.82 -16.81
N LYS A 245 12.24 8.65 -18.07
CA LYS A 245 12.33 9.73 -19.04
C LYS A 245 10.99 10.42 -19.31
N MET A 246 9.95 9.64 -19.63
CA MET A 246 8.65 10.20 -20.01
C MET A 246 7.97 10.94 -18.87
N LEU A 247 8.10 10.42 -17.64
CA LEU A 247 7.49 11.03 -16.46
C LEU A 247 8.26 12.28 -16.02
N GLU A 248 9.59 12.26 -16.03
CA GLU A 248 10.42 13.44 -15.75
C GLU A 248 10.15 14.58 -16.76
N GLU A 249 10.04 14.28 -18.06
CA GLU A 249 9.68 15.25 -19.11
C GLU A 249 8.30 15.92 -18.86
N LYS A 250 7.42 15.27 -18.08
CA LYS A 250 6.10 15.77 -17.67
C LYS A 250 6.07 16.39 -16.28
N GLY A 251 7.25 16.54 -15.64
CA GLY A 251 7.39 17.20 -14.35
C GLY A 251 7.08 16.34 -13.14
N TYR A 252 7.01 15.01 -13.31
CA TYR A 252 6.93 14.09 -12.18
C TYR A 252 8.32 13.91 -11.56
N VAL A 253 8.35 13.82 -10.25
CA VAL A 253 9.55 13.52 -9.47
C VAL A 253 9.58 12.03 -9.17
N HIS A 254 10.62 11.34 -9.62
CA HIS A 254 10.92 9.96 -9.21
C HIS A 254 11.46 9.99 -7.79
N TYR A 255 10.67 9.62 -6.79
CA TYR A 255 11.06 9.78 -5.39
C TYR A 255 11.40 8.46 -4.68
N GLU A 256 10.91 7.33 -5.20
CA GLU A 256 11.28 5.98 -4.77
C GLU A 256 11.17 5.01 -5.95
N ILE A 257 11.60 3.75 -5.79
CA ILE A 257 11.86 2.80 -6.89
C ILE A 257 10.73 2.72 -7.93
N SER A 258 9.47 2.74 -7.50
CA SER A 258 8.31 2.48 -8.36
C SER A 258 7.37 3.68 -8.48
N ASN A 259 7.58 4.74 -7.72
CA ASN A 259 6.60 5.80 -7.60
C ASN A 259 7.12 7.17 -8.07
N TYR A 260 6.24 7.84 -8.82
CA TYR A 260 6.45 9.13 -9.41
C TYR A 260 5.30 10.06 -9.05
N GLY A 261 5.59 11.22 -8.47
CA GLY A 261 4.60 12.22 -8.09
C GLY A 261 4.90 13.59 -8.64
N LYS A 262 3.89 14.37 -8.98
CA LYS A 262 4.07 15.81 -9.14
C LYS A 262 4.58 16.40 -7.81
N PRO A 263 5.31 17.53 -7.81
CA PRO A 263 5.78 18.15 -6.57
C PRO A 263 4.66 18.35 -5.55
N GLY A 264 4.82 17.80 -4.34
CA GLY A 264 3.83 17.85 -3.27
C GLY A 264 2.77 16.71 -3.28
N PHE A 265 2.83 15.78 -4.26
CA PHE A 265 1.89 14.66 -4.38
C PHE A 265 2.54 13.28 -4.19
N GLN A 266 3.73 13.23 -3.61
CA GLN A 266 4.35 11.96 -3.22
C GLN A 266 3.48 11.27 -2.17
N CYS A 267 3.31 9.95 -2.28
CA CYS A 267 2.53 9.18 -1.32
C CYS A 267 3.23 9.17 0.05
N ARG A 268 2.65 9.86 1.02
CA ARG A 268 3.25 9.99 2.37
C ARG A 268 3.27 8.66 3.11
N HIS A 269 2.25 7.86 2.93
CA HIS A 269 2.16 6.53 3.52
C HIS A 269 3.31 5.61 3.07
N ASN A 270 3.58 5.55 1.75
CA ASN A 270 4.71 4.75 1.23
C ASN A 270 6.06 5.28 1.74
N ILE A 271 6.23 6.61 1.77
CA ILE A 271 7.46 7.22 2.31
C ILE A 271 7.65 6.85 3.78
N GLY A 272 6.57 6.82 4.57
CA GLY A 272 6.61 6.41 5.98
C GLY A 272 7.13 4.99 6.15
N TYR A 273 6.67 4.03 5.33
CA TYR A 273 7.23 2.67 5.33
C TYR A 273 8.74 2.65 5.04
N TRP A 274 9.18 3.40 4.02
CA TRP A 274 10.61 3.44 3.65
C TRP A 274 11.46 4.13 4.72
N LYS A 275 10.87 5.01 5.53
CA LYS A 275 11.52 5.69 6.65
C LYS A 275 11.31 5.01 8.00
N ARG A 276 10.69 3.82 8.03
CA ARG A 276 10.37 3.07 9.24
C ARG A 276 9.55 3.87 10.26
N VAL A 277 8.58 4.64 9.80
CA VAL A 277 7.56 5.22 10.68
C VAL A 277 6.76 4.06 11.27
N ASP A 278 6.41 4.14 12.56
CA ASP A 278 5.52 3.16 13.19
C ASP A 278 4.17 3.14 12.47
N TYR A 279 3.64 1.96 12.23
CA TYR A 279 2.31 1.79 11.64
C TYR A 279 1.55 0.63 12.27
N LEU A 280 0.24 0.77 12.32
CA LEU A 280 -0.70 -0.29 12.70
C LEU A 280 -1.46 -0.76 11.48
N GLY A 281 -1.42 -2.07 11.25
CA GLY A 281 -2.22 -2.75 10.24
C GLY A 281 -3.47 -3.32 10.89
N PHE A 282 -4.63 -2.97 10.35
CA PHE A 282 -5.94 -3.48 10.76
C PHE A 282 -6.53 -4.35 9.67
N GLY A 283 -7.22 -5.41 10.08
CA GLY A 283 -7.84 -6.35 9.16
C GLY A 283 -7.02 -7.62 8.94
N LEU A 284 -7.58 -8.50 8.13
CA LEU A 284 -7.07 -9.84 7.86
C LEU A 284 -5.66 -9.80 7.25
N GLY A 285 -4.71 -10.49 7.88
CA GLY A 285 -3.32 -10.58 7.41
C GLY A 285 -2.53 -9.26 7.47
N ALA A 286 -3.12 -8.17 7.95
CA ALA A 286 -2.47 -6.87 7.99
C ALA A 286 -1.23 -6.89 8.88
N ALA A 287 -0.11 -6.38 8.35
CA ALA A 287 1.14 -6.28 9.09
C ALA A 287 1.24 -4.96 9.87
N SER A 288 1.99 -4.98 10.96
CA SER A 288 2.29 -3.81 11.78
C SER A 288 3.79 -3.71 12.09
N LEU A 289 4.27 -2.48 12.20
CA LEU A 289 5.55 -2.14 12.84
C LEU A 289 5.23 -1.14 13.95
N TYR A 290 5.31 -1.58 15.19
CA TYR A 290 4.92 -0.77 16.32
C TYR A 290 5.88 -0.97 17.50
N ASN A 291 6.45 0.12 18.02
CA ASN A 291 7.41 0.08 19.12
C ASN A 291 8.52 -0.98 18.92
N ASP A 292 9.21 -0.93 17.77
CA ASP A 292 10.27 -1.88 17.40
C ASP A 292 9.82 -3.36 17.38
N SER A 293 8.56 -3.62 17.14
CA SER A 293 8.01 -4.97 17.03
C SER A 293 7.24 -5.12 15.72
N ARG A 294 7.41 -6.26 15.04
CA ARG A 294 6.62 -6.64 13.86
C ARG A 294 5.69 -7.78 14.20
N TYR A 295 4.49 -7.68 13.70
CA TYR A 295 3.49 -8.74 13.75
C TYR A 295 2.53 -8.60 12.59
N SER A 296 1.78 -9.65 12.32
CA SER A 296 0.69 -9.63 11.34
C SER A 296 -0.54 -10.28 11.95
N ASN A 297 -1.70 -9.79 11.57
CA ASN A 297 -2.96 -10.38 11.95
C ASN A 297 -3.13 -11.77 11.32
N THR A 298 -4.06 -12.56 11.86
CA THR A 298 -4.43 -13.85 11.28
C THR A 298 -4.91 -13.70 9.83
N GLU A 299 -4.63 -14.71 9.00
CA GLU A 299 -5.12 -14.82 7.62
C GLU A 299 -6.42 -15.62 7.51
N ASP A 300 -6.91 -16.16 8.62
CA ASP A 300 -8.16 -16.93 8.71
C ASP A 300 -9.32 -15.97 8.99
N ILE A 301 -10.21 -15.80 8.02
CA ILE A 301 -11.32 -14.83 8.10
C ILE A 301 -12.37 -15.26 9.13
N ASP A 302 -12.66 -16.54 9.26
CA ASP A 302 -13.65 -17.04 10.22
C ASP A 302 -13.14 -16.84 11.64
N LYS A 303 -11.85 -17.13 11.86
CA LYS A 303 -11.18 -16.85 13.13
C LYS A 303 -11.17 -15.35 13.44
N TYR A 304 -10.86 -14.49 12.47
CA TYR A 304 -10.83 -13.05 12.65
C TYR A 304 -12.20 -12.51 13.06
N ILE A 305 -13.26 -12.90 12.35
CA ILE A 305 -14.63 -12.47 12.63
C ILE A 305 -15.09 -12.97 14.01
N SER A 306 -14.93 -14.27 14.29
CA SER A 306 -15.42 -14.88 15.54
C SER A 306 -14.75 -14.25 16.76
N LEU A 307 -13.43 -14.09 16.77
CA LEU A 307 -12.71 -13.52 17.91
C LEU A 307 -13.12 -12.08 18.25
N LEU A 308 -13.51 -11.30 17.25
CA LEU A 308 -13.87 -9.89 17.43
C LEU A 308 -15.37 -9.67 17.68
N LEU A 309 -16.24 -10.59 17.26
CA LEU A 309 -17.69 -10.49 17.37
C LEU A 309 -18.31 -11.45 18.38
N ASP A 310 -17.61 -12.53 18.82
CA ASP A 310 -18.13 -13.47 19.81
C ASP A 310 -18.46 -12.74 21.13
N GLY A 311 -19.73 -12.80 21.49
CA GLY A 311 -20.31 -12.12 22.65
C GLY A 311 -21.22 -10.95 22.32
N LYS A 312 -21.40 -10.60 21.02
CA LYS A 312 -22.43 -9.64 20.59
C LYS A 312 -23.43 -10.32 19.65
N ASP A 313 -24.71 -10.11 19.88
CA ASP A 313 -25.80 -10.51 18.98
C ASP A 313 -25.53 -9.97 17.58
N THR A 314 -25.36 -10.89 16.60
CA THR A 314 -25.15 -10.57 15.18
C THR A 314 -26.42 -10.03 14.51
N ASP A 315 -27.56 -9.99 15.21
CA ASP A 315 -28.89 -9.67 14.69
C ASP A 315 -29.44 -8.29 15.08
N SER A 316 -28.68 -7.41 15.75
CA SER A 316 -29.18 -6.06 15.97
C SER A 316 -29.02 -5.20 14.72
N ASP A 317 -30.14 -4.97 14.03
CA ASP A 317 -30.30 -3.92 13.05
C ASP A 317 -29.71 -2.60 13.55
N PHE A 318 -28.64 -2.15 12.90
CA PHE A 318 -27.89 -0.96 13.28
C PHE A 318 -28.63 0.30 12.82
N TYR A 319 -29.81 0.54 13.44
CA TYR A 319 -30.48 1.83 13.43
C TYR A 319 -30.89 2.19 14.88
N GLY A 320 -30.18 3.14 15.45
CA GLY A 320 -30.63 3.88 16.63
C GLY A 320 -29.88 3.64 17.92
N ASP A 321 -29.26 4.71 18.35
CA ASP A 321 -28.92 5.15 19.71
C ASP A 321 -28.70 4.15 20.86
N SER A 322 -27.55 4.36 21.48
CA SER A 322 -27.12 3.93 22.81
C SER A 322 -26.53 2.52 22.96
N PHE A 323 -25.20 2.50 22.95
CA PHE A 323 -24.43 1.39 23.52
C PHE A 323 -24.58 1.43 25.05
N ILE A 324 -25.06 0.32 25.63
CA ILE A 324 -24.96 0.06 27.05
C ILE A 324 -23.69 -0.78 27.27
N TYR A 325 -22.68 -0.17 27.89
CA TYR A 325 -21.48 -0.88 28.36
C TYR A 325 -21.86 -1.72 29.58
N GLN A 326 -21.69 -3.04 29.50
CA GLN A 326 -21.67 -3.92 30.69
C GLN A 326 -20.20 -4.24 30.99
N ASP A 327 -19.80 -3.99 32.24
CA ASP A 327 -18.42 -4.03 32.74
C ASP A 327 -17.70 -5.40 32.71
N ASP A 328 -18.38 -6.48 32.32
CA ASP A 328 -17.83 -7.85 32.36
C ASP A 328 -17.18 -8.31 31.01
N ILE A 329 -17.12 -7.42 29.99
CA ILE A 329 -16.64 -7.79 28.62
C ILE A 329 -15.14 -7.51 28.43
N TRP A 330 -14.50 -6.79 29.33
CA TRP A 330 -13.12 -6.31 29.16
C TRP A 330 -12.05 -7.42 29.14
N ASP A 331 -12.22 -8.46 29.97
CA ASP A 331 -11.23 -9.56 30.06
C ASP A 331 -11.15 -10.43 28.78
N ILE A 332 -12.25 -10.52 28.01
CA ILE A 332 -12.29 -11.36 26.79
C ILE A 332 -11.68 -10.65 25.59
N THR A 333 -11.64 -9.32 25.60
CA THR A 333 -11.30 -8.50 24.44
C THR A 333 -9.80 -8.22 24.28
N GLU A 334 -9.03 -8.08 25.38
CA GLU A 334 -7.56 -8.00 25.31
C GLU A 334 -6.96 -9.32 24.85
N ASP A 335 -7.52 -10.46 25.28
CA ASP A 335 -7.12 -11.78 24.79
C ASP A 335 -7.41 -11.95 23.28
N ALA A 336 -8.51 -11.40 22.77
CA ALA A 336 -8.87 -11.48 21.35
C ALA A 336 -7.84 -10.77 20.46
N ILE A 337 -7.44 -9.54 20.79
CA ILE A 337 -6.41 -8.79 20.03
C ILE A 337 -5.08 -9.54 20.04
N SER A 338 -4.63 -10.04 21.18
CA SER A 338 -3.37 -10.80 21.27
C SER A 338 -3.37 -12.08 20.43
N VAL A 339 -4.53 -12.74 20.28
CA VAL A 339 -4.71 -13.95 19.47
C VAL A 339 -4.79 -13.62 17.96
N ILE A 340 -5.36 -12.47 17.61
CA ILE A 340 -5.41 -12.00 16.20
C ILE A 340 -4.03 -11.61 15.71
N GLU A 341 -3.26 -10.90 16.52
CA GLU A 341 -1.95 -10.35 16.16
C GLU A 341 -0.85 -11.39 15.91
N GLY A 342 -1.12 -12.66 16.06
CA GLY A 342 -0.15 -13.70 15.78
C GLY A 342 1.17 -13.55 16.53
N LYS A 343 2.28 -14.06 15.92
CA LYS A 343 3.58 -14.04 16.60
C LYS A 343 4.25 -12.68 16.51
N ILE A 344 4.47 -12.04 17.64
CA ILE A 344 5.20 -10.77 17.73
C ILE A 344 6.70 -11.03 17.67
N GLN A 345 7.36 -10.41 16.70
CA GLN A 345 8.82 -10.40 16.55
C GLN A 345 9.37 -9.06 17.06
N ARG A 346 10.08 -9.08 18.17
CA ARG A 346 10.84 -7.93 18.66
C ARG A 346 12.09 -7.75 17.82
N LEU A 347 12.26 -6.56 17.24
CA LEU A 347 13.43 -6.25 16.41
C LEU A 347 14.66 -5.99 17.29
N THR A 348 15.75 -6.66 16.98
CA THR A 348 17.04 -6.36 17.58
C THR A 348 17.66 -5.09 16.99
N GLU A 349 18.66 -4.52 17.66
CA GLU A 349 19.42 -3.38 17.13
C GLU A 349 20.05 -3.68 15.74
N LYS A 350 20.34 -4.93 15.46
CA LYS A 350 20.83 -5.36 14.15
C LYS A 350 19.69 -5.29 13.12
N ASP A 351 18.55 -5.88 13.42
CA ASP A 351 17.39 -5.90 12.51
C ASP A 351 16.96 -4.47 12.15
N LYS A 352 16.87 -3.58 13.13
CA LYS A 352 16.53 -2.17 12.93
C LYS A 352 17.48 -1.45 11.98
N LYS A 353 18.80 -1.70 12.10
CA LYS A 353 19.81 -1.12 11.20
C LYS A 353 19.72 -1.69 9.80
N GLU A 354 19.51 -3.00 9.68
CA GLU A 354 19.31 -3.66 8.37
C GLU A 354 18.05 -3.15 7.68
N GLU A 355 16.92 -3.04 8.40
CA GLU A 355 15.71 -2.44 7.87
C GLU A 355 15.89 -0.99 7.44
N PHE A 356 16.54 -0.17 8.26
CA PHE A 356 16.85 1.21 7.92
C PHE A 356 17.62 1.31 6.60
N MET A 357 18.56 0.39 6.39
CA MET A 357 19.35 0.35 5.16
C MET A 357 18.51 -0.07 3.96
N PHE A 358 17.88 -1.24 3.99
CA PHE A 358 17.23 -1.76 2.78
C PHE A 358 15.92 -1.01 2.45
N LEU A 359 15.19 -0.50 3.45
CA LEU A 359 14.01 0.35 3.21
C LEU A 359 14.42 1.73 2.71
N GLY A 360 15.37 2.39 3.39
CA GLY A 360 15.82 3.71 3.01
C GLY A 360 16.50 3.77 1.64
N LEU A 361 17.12 2.67 1.20
CA LEU A 361 17.70 2.55 -0.14
C LEU A 361 16.66 2.41 -1.26
N ARG A 362 15.38 2.25 -0.94
CA ARG A 362 14.28 2.35 -1.92
C ARG A 362 14.02 3.78 -2.34
N MET A 363 14.33 4.74 -1.48
CA MET A 363 14.22 6.16 -1.82
C MET A 363 15.31 6.56 -2.82
N ILE A 364 14.98 7.38 -3.82
CA ILE A 364 15.95 7.85 -4.83
C ILE A 364 17.05 8.70 -4.20
N ASP A 365 16.71 9.50 -3.18
CA ASP A 365 17.68 10.29 -2.41
C ASP A 365 18.57 9.41 -1.52
N GLY A 366 18.22 8.14 -1.36
CA GLY A 366 18.96 7.19 -0.56
C GLY A 366 18.89 7.47 0.94
N ILE A 367 19.99 7.16 1.65
CA ILE A 367 20.10 7.24 3.10
C ILE A 367 21.11 8.32 3.50
N SER A 368 20.72 9.18 4.42
CA SER A 368 21.60 10.16 5.02
C SER A 368 22.42 9.56 6.19
N LYS A 369 23.76 9.73 6.18
CA LYS A 369 24.60 9.36 7.33
C LYS A 369 24.21 10.09 8.62
N LYS A 370 23.61 11.29 8.47
CA LYS A 370 23.11 12.08 9.59
C LYS A 370 21.87 11.42 10.19
N GLU A 371 20.92 11.01 9.36
CA GLU A 371 19.70 10.29 9.80
C GLU A 371 20.05 8.96 10.47
N PHE A 372 21.02 8.21 9.90
CA PHE A 372 21.52 6.99 10.53
C PHE A 372 22.08 7.26 11.93
N HIS A 373 22.89 8.32 12.07
CA HIS A 373 23.44 8.69 13.39
C HIS A 373 22.35 9.09 14.37
N GLN A 374 21.34 9.83 13.92
CA GLN A 374 20.19 10.23 14.75
C GLN A 374 19.37 9.04 15.23
N ALA A 375 19.17 8.06 14.35
CA ALA A 375 18.36 6.86 14.66
C ALA A 375 19.08 5.89 15.62
N PHE A 376 20.42 5.75 15.52
CA PHE A 376 21.14 4.67 16.20
C PHE A 376 22.23 5.15 17.17
N ASP A 377 22.45 6.44 17.31
CA ASP A 377 23.58 7.03 18.07
C ASP A 377 24.94 6.40 17.70
N ARG A 378 25.10 6.06 16.41
CA ARG A 378 26.30 5.45 15.84
C ARG A 378 26.67 6.14 14.52
N LYS A 379 27.97 6.30 14.29
CA LYS A 379 28.44 6.78 12.99
C LYS A 379 28.22 5.69 11.93
N TYR A 380 27.59 6.06 10.81
CA TYR A 380 27.37 5.16 9.67
C TYR A 380 28.66 4.39 9.26
N ASP A 381 29.77 5.13 9.12
CA ASP A 381 31.04 4.56 8.67
C ASP A 381 31.60 3.51 9.64
N SER A 382 31.24 3.56 10.93
CA SER A 382 31.65 2.54 11.91
C SER A 382 30.90 1.21 11.77
N VAL A 383 29.80 1.19 11.03
CA VAL A 383 28.95 -0.01 10.85
C VAL A 383 29.02 -0.50 9.40
N TYR A 384 28.89 0.40 8.43
CA TYR A 384 28.76 0.07 7.01
C TYR A 384 29.86 0.65 6.12
N GLY A 385 30.85 1.37 6.68
CA GLY A 385 31.92 2.04 5.92
C GLY A 385 32.69 1.09 5.01
N GLU A 386 33.15 -0.05 5.53
CA GLU A 386 33.91 -1.05 4.75
C GLU A 386 33.10 -1.62 3.58
N VAL A 387 31.82 -1.94 3.81
CA VAL A 387 30.93 -2.45 2.75
C VAL A 387 30.68 -1.38 1.69
N THR A 388 30.46 -0.15 2.12
CA THR A 388 30.23 0.99 1.22
C THR A 388 31.46 1.25 0.35
N GLU A 389 32.67 1.26 0.94
CA GLU A 389 33.92 1.44 0.18
C GLU A 389 34.10 0.36 -0.87
N LYS A 390 33.85 -0.91 -0.53
CA LYS A 390 33.92 -2.02 -1.50
C LYS A 390 32.92 -1.84 -2.65
N LEU A 391 31.69 -1.43 -2.36
CA LEU A 391 30.66 -1.19 -3.38
C LEU A 391 31.03 -0.02 -4.29
N VAL A 392 31.57 1.06 -3.72
CA VAL A 392 32.07 2.23 -4.46
C VAL A 392 33.21 1.85 -5.40
N GLN A 393 34.17 1.02 -4.92
CA GLN A 393 35.27 0.53 -5.75
C GLN A 393 34.81 -0.35 -6.93
N GLN A 394 33.68 -1.04 -6.78
CA GLN A 394 33.06 -1.84 -7.84
C GLN A 394 32.19 -1.00 -8.80
N ASP A 395 32.31 0.32 -8.75
CA ASP A 395 31.49 1.30 -9.49
C ASP A 395 29.98 1.18 -9.26
N ARG A 396 29.58 0.56 -8.16
CA ARG A 396 28.19 0.49 -7.70
C ARG A 396 27.83 1.74 -6.90
N LYS A 397 28.15 2.92 -7.45
CA LYS A 397 28.01 4.22 -6.77
C LYS A 397 26.56 4.70 -6.69
N SER A 398 25.70 4.20 -7.55
CA SER A 398 24.27 4.54 -7.50
C SER A 398 23.49 3.41 -6.88
N THR A 399 22.65 3.74 -5.96
CA THR A 399 21.64 2.86 -5.35
C THR A 399 20.48 2.56 -6.32
N ARG A 400 20.65 2.80 -7.61
CA ARG A 400 19.74 2.31 -8.64
C ARG A 400 19.92 0.80 -8.72
N LEU A 401 19.29 0.10 -7.79
CA LEU A 401 19.14 -1.34 -7.86
C LEU A 401 18.33 -1.63 -9.13
N ASN A 402 18.97 -2.33 -10.08
CA ASN A 402 18.20 -3.01 -11.10
C ASN A 402 17.21 -3.92 -10.40
N SER A 403 15.92 -3.73 -10.63
CA SER A 403 14.83 -4.56 -10.15
C SER A 403 14.90 -6.02 -10.64
N SER A 404 15.86 -6.34 -11.50
CA SER A 404 16.11 -7.67 -12.06
C SER A 404 16.81 -8.66 -11.14
N HIS A 405 17.21 -8.30 -9.93
CA HIS A 405 17.72 -9.30 -8.98
C HIS A 405 16.56 -9.86 -8.15
N ARG A 406 16.13 -11.06 -8.51
CA ARG A 406 15.42 -12.02 -7.66
C ARG A 406 16.09 -12.06 -6.28
N SER A 407 15.76 -11.15 -5.40
CA SER A 407 16.02 -11.29 -3.98
C SER A 407 14.67 -11.53 -3.31
N GLN A 408 14.53 -12.73 -2.79
CA GLN A 408 13.50 -13.15 -1.86
C GLN A 408 13.48 -12.22 -0.62
N SER A 409 12.96 -11.04 -0.74
CA SER A 409 12.47 -10.31 0.42
C SER A 409 10.95 -10.26 0.28
N ARG A 410 10.29 -11.28 0.82
CA ARG A 410 8.87 -11.22 1.11
C ARG A 410 8.65 -10.11 2.13
N MET A 411 8.47 -8.90 1.64
CA MET A 411 7.63 -7.97 2.37
C MET A 411 6.19 -8.31 2.02
N PRO A 412 5.26 -8.28 2.98
CA PRO A 412 3.86 -8.30 2.62
C PRO A 412 3.65 -7.19 1.61
N SER A 413 3.09 -7.51 0.47
CA SER A 413 2.77 -6.58 -0.61
C SER A 413 1.55 -5.72 -0.28
N SER A 414 1.41 -5.37 0.98
CA SER A 414 0.43 -4.45 1.54
C SER A 414 1.19 -3.26 2.13
N ALA A 415 1.91 -2.59 1.27
CA ALA A 415 2.39 -1.24 1.47
C ALA A 415 2.25 -0.49 0.17
#